data_10f401b99c4b29445ddb45e963a97305
#
_entry.id   10f401b99c4b29445ddb45e963a97305
#
_cell.length_a   1.000
_cell.length_b   1.000
_cell.length_c   1.000
_cell.angle_alpha   90.00
_cell.angle_beta   90.00
_cell.angle_gamma   90.00
#
_symmetry.space_group_name_H-M   'P 1'
#
loop_
_entity.id
_entity.type
_entity.pdbx_description
1 polymer ?
#
loop_
_entity_poly.entity_id
_entity_poly.type
_entity_poly.pdbx_seq_one_letter_code
_entity_poly.pdbx_strand_id
1 'polypeptide(L)'
;MKLQVALDVLDLPSALTLAHQVAEHVDILELGTPLVKSAGIAAVTAIKAAHPNKLVFADLKTADAGELEAELAFEAGADLVTVMGSADDDTIRGAVAAGKKYGKQVVADMISVVDGRVARIREVAKLGVSFVEIHAGLDEQARPGYSIEQLLADGREAGVPFSIAGGVKADTIGSVREAGAVVAVAGGAIYSASDPGAAAAELKKRSSN
;
A
#
# COMPACT_ATOMS: atom_id res chain seq x y z
N MET A 1 -13.83 -3.15 4.47
CA MET A 1 -12.55 -2.94 3.75
C MET A 1 -11.98 -1.58 4.12
N LYS A 2 -10.66 -1.47 4.40
CA LYS A 2 -10.02 -0.16 4.63
C LYS A 2 -9.74 0.56 3.31
N LEU A 3 -9.75 1.89 3.34
CA LEU A 3 -9.29 2.73 2.23
C LEU A 3 -7.91 3.31 2.56
N GLN A 4 -6.96 3.10 1.67
CA GLN A 4 -5.61 3.64 1.71
C GLN A 4 -5.42 4.64 0.59
N VAL A 5 -4.76 5.77 0.85
CA VAL A 5 -4.34 6.72 -0.17
C VAL A 5 -2.84 6.68 -0.35
N ALA A 6 -2.37 6.51 -1.59
CA ALA A 6 -0.97 6.64 -1.95
C ALA A 6 -0.64 8.12 -2.22
N LEU A 7 0.28 8.68 -1.42
CA LEU A 7 0.78 10.05 -1.57
C LEU A 7 1.99 10.04 -2.52
N ASP A 8 1.73 9.86 -3.82
CA ASP A 8 2.76 9.77 -4.87
C ASP A 8 3.18 11.16 -5.38
N VAL A 9 3.46 12.06 -4.45
CA VAL A 9 4.00 13.40 -4.71
C VAL A 9 5.50 13.42 -4.41
N LEU A 10 6.23 14.43 -4.88
CA LEU A 10 7.70 14.44 -4.84
C LEU A 10 8.29 15.31 -3.72
N ASP A 11 7.47 15.96 -2.93
CA ASP A 11 7.94 16.80 -1.82
C ASP A 11 7.03 16.70 -0.59
N LEU A 12 7.62 16.91 0.57
CA LEU A 12 6.92 16.82 1.85
C LEU A 12 5.81 17.86 2.03
N PRO A 13 5.97 19.15 1.65
CA PRO A 13 4.87 20.14 1.75
C PRO A 13 3.62 19.73 0.97
N SER A 14 3.79 19.24 -0.26
CA SER A 14 2.69 18.73 -1.09
C SER A 14 2.04 17.50 -0.45
N ALA A 15 2.85 16.58 0.11
CA ALA A 15 2.35 15.39 0.79
C ALA A 15 1.52 15.74 2.04
N LEU A 16 1.98 16.68 2.86
CA LEU A 16 1.25 17.15 4.05
C LEU A 16 -0.08 17.83 3.65
N THR A 17 -0.06 18.65 2.60
CA THR A 17 -1.27 19.30 2.09
C THR A 17 -2.30 18.26 1.63
N LEU A 18 -1.88 17.30 0.81
CA LEU A 18 -2.75 16.23 0.33
C LEU A 18 -3.26 15.35 1.48
N ALA A 19 -2.37 14.95 2.39
CA ALA A 19 -2.75 14.17 3.57
C ALA A 19 -3.82 14.88 4.40
N HIS A 20 -3.67 16.19 4.61
CA HIS A 20 -4.66 16.98 5.34
C HIS A 20 -6.04 17.00 4.67
N GLN A 21 -6.06 17.13 3.34
CA GLN A 21 -7.32 17.15 2.57
C GLN A 21 -8.10 15.83 2.63
N VAL A 22 -7.38 14.68 2.73
CA VAL A 22 -7.99 13.35 2.60
C VAL A 22 -8.13 12.60 3.92
N ALA A 23 -7.43 13.02 4.98
CA ALA A 23 -7.30 12.25 6.22
C ALA A 23 -8.64 11.83 6.85
N GLU A 24 -9.68 12.66 6.79
CA GLU A 24 -10.99 12.33 7.37
C GLU A 24 -11.66 11.13 6.66
N HIS A 25 -11.31 10.90 5.39
CA HIS A 25 -11.97 9.93 4.53
C HIS A 25 -11.19 8.64 4.31
N VAL A 26 -9.95 8.55 4.79
CA VAL A 26 -9.09 7.37 4.61
C VAL A 26 -8.68 6.75 5.95
N ASP A 27 -8.35 5.47 5.93
CA ASP A 27 -7.88 4.75 7.11
C ASP A 27 -6.36 4.73 7.18
N ILE A 28 -5.68 4.74 6.02
CA ILE A 28 -4.23 4.63 5.90
C ILE A 28 -3.71 5.74 4.99
N LEU A 29 -2.69 6.46 5.45
CA LEU A 29 -1.89 7.41 4.68
C LEU A 29 -0.59 6.72 4.28
N GLU A 30 -0.41 6.46 3.00
CA GLU A 30 0.79 5.82 2.48
C GLU A 30 1.74 6.87 1.91
N LEU A 31 2.98 6.87 2.39
CA LEU A 31 4.06 7.55 1.71
C LEU A 31 4.51 6.67 0.54
N GLY A 32 4.11 7.04 -0.67
CA GLY A 32 4.49 6.29 -1.87
C GLY A 32 6.01 6.25 -2.06
N THR A 33 6.50 5.25 -2.75
CA THR A 33 7.95 5.08 -3.00
C THR A 33 8.61 6.33 -3.57
N PRO A 34 7.99 7.09 -4.51
CA PRO A 34 8.58 8.34 -5.00
C PRO A 34 8.80 9.37 -3.89
N LEU A 35 7.85 9.52 -2.98
CA LEU A 35 7.96 10.46 -1.85
C LEU A 35 9.05 10.04 -0.88
N VAL A 36 9.11 8.74 -0.51
CA VAL A 36 10.16 8.22 0.37
C VAL A 36 11.55 8.45 -0.24
N LYS A 37 11.70 8.23 -1.55
CA LYS A 37 12.97 8.45 -2.26
C LYS A 37 13.37 9.91 -2.35
N SER A 38 12.42 10.82 -2.50
CA SER A 38 12.69 12.25 -2.66
C SER A 38 12.87 12.99 -1.32
N ALA A 39 12.06 12.66 -0.30
CA ALA A 39 12.04 13.36 0.99
C ALA A 39 12.71 12.57 2.13
N GLY A 40 13.05 11.30 1.91
CA GLY A 40 13.67 10.42 2.90
C GLY A 40 12.70 9.97 4.01
N ILE A 41 13.22 9.14 4.91
CA ILE A 41 12.44 8.53 5.99
C ILE A 41 11.87 9.57 6.98
N ALA A 42 12.45 10.76 7.06
CA ALA A 42 11.95 11.87 7.88
C ALA A 42 10.52 12.30 7.48
N ALA A 43 10.11 12.04 6.24
CA ALA A 43 8.74 12.29 5.80
C ALA A 43 7.72 11.43 6.57
N VAL A 44 8.09 10.21 6.97
CA VAL A 44 7.24 9.32 7.79
C VAL A 44 6.96 9.99 9.14
N THR A 45 8.00 10.50 9.81
CA THR A 45 7.85 11.21 11.09
C THR A 45 6.95 12.44 10.94
N ALA A 46 7.10 13.20 9.86
CA ALA A 46 6.30 14.41 9.63
C ALA A 46 4.81 14.09 9.40
N ILE A 47 4.50 13.10 8.56
CA ILE A 47 3.12 12.67 8.30
C ILE A 47 2.49 12.08 9.57
N LYS A 48 3.24 11.25 10.31
CA LYS A 48 2.74 10.65 11.56
C LYS A 48 2.47 11.70 12.63
N ALA A 49 3.33 12.71 12.76
CA ALA A 49 3.14 13.82 13.69
C ALA A 49 1.90 14.68 13.32
N ALA A 50 1.69 14.92 12.03
CA ALA A 50 0.53 15.70 11.54
C ALA A 50 -0.80 14.91 11.68
N HIS A 51 -0.76 13.58 11.59
CA HIS A 51 -1.93 12.70 11.62
C HIS A 51 -1.76 11.52 12.60
N PRO A 52 -1.62 11.76 13.91
CA PRO A 52 -1.26 10.73 14.90
C PRO A 52 -2.27 9.59 15.01
N ASN A 53 -3.53 9.85 14.70
CA ASN A 53 -4.64 8.89 14.76
C ASN A 53 -4.82 8.08 13.47
N LYS A 54 -4.03 8.34 12.43
CA LYS A 54 -4.06 7.57 11.19
C LYS A 54 -2.98 6.51 11.17
N LEU A 55 -3.25 5.41 10.48
CA LEU A 55 -2.20 4.47 10.14
C LEU A 55 -1.32 5.11 9.06
N VAL A 56 -0.01 5.06 9.28
CA VAL A 56 0.99 5.57 8.34
C VAL A 56 1.74 4.40 7.74
N PHE A 57 1.78 4.34 6.42
CA PHE A 57 2.39 3.27 5.68
C PHE A 57 3.60 3.82 4.90
N ALA A 58 4.77 3.25 5.11
CA ALA A 58 5.98 3.57 4.36
C ALA A 58 6.18 2.54 3.23
N ASP A 59 5.93 2.97 1.99
CA ASP A 59 6.13 2.12 0.81
C ASP A 59 7.60 2.10 0.39
N LEU A 60 8.41 1.35 1.15
CA LEU A 60 9.85 1.24 0.96
C LEU A 60 10.22 0.40 -0.25
N LYS A 61 9.36 -0.57 -0.61
CA LYS A 61 9.67 -1.61 -1.61
C LYS A 61 11.04 -2.27 -1.34
N THR A 62 11.26 -2.63 -0.07
CA THR A 62 12.51 -3.24 0.40
C THR A 62 12.81 -4.50 -0.39
N ALA A 63 13.99 -4.58 -0.99
CA ALA A 63 14.47 -5.71 -1.78
C ALA A 63 15.61 -6.49 -1.10
N ASP A 64 16.25 -5.90 -0.07
CA ASP A 64 17.34 -6.47 0.72
C ASP A 64 17.36 -5.84 2.11
N ALA A 65 18.08 -6.42 3.07
CA ALA A 65 18.22 -5.91 4.44
C ALA A 65 16.87 -5.65 5.15
N GLY A 66 15.92 -6.57 5.03
CA GLY A 66 14.52 -6.40 5.43
C GLY A 66 14.31 -5.96 6.87
N GLU A 67 15.06 -6.50 7.83
CA GLU A 67 14.97 -6.10 9.24
C GLU A 67 15.41 -4.64 9.42
N LEU A 68 16.57 -4.27 8.87
CA LEU A 68 17.13 -2.92 9.01
C LEU A 68 16.21 -1.85 8.42
N GLU A 69 15.74 -2.04 7.18
CA GLU A 69 14.87 -1.03 6.53
C GLU A 69 13.51 -0.92 7.21
N ALA A 70 12.92 -2.04 7.64
CA ALA A 70 11.67 -2.02 8.38
C ALA A 70 11.81 -1.30 9.73
N GLU A 71 12.90 -1.55 10.49
CA GLU A 71 13.19 -0.86 11.74
C GLU A 71 13.32 0.65 11.56
N LEU A 72 14.06 1.11 10.53
CA LEU A 72 14.19 2.53 10.21
C LEU A 72 12.81 3.22 10.04
N ALA A 73 11.89 2.58 9.34
CA ALA A 73 10.55 3.15 9.13
C ALA A 73 9.68 3.09 10.40
N PHE A 74 9.75 2.00 11.18
CA PHE A 74 8.99 1.87 12.43
C PHE A 74 9.47 2.87 13.48
N GLU A 75 10.78 3.09 13.59
CA GLU A 75 11.36 4.13 14.45
C GLU A 75 10.94 5.54 14.03
N ALA A 76 10.78 5.77 12.72
CA ALA A 76 10.24 7.02 12.20
C ALA A 76 8.72 7.20 12.43
N GLY A 77 8.02 6.16 12.90
CA GLY A 77 6.61 6.22 13.25
C GLY A 77 5.66 5.53 12.26
N ALA A 78 6.17 4.78 11.28
CA ALA A 78 5.32 3.97 10.41
C ALA A 78 4.55 2.90 11.21
N ASP A 79 3.33 2.61 10.79
CA ASP A 79 2.51 1.52 11.31
C ASP A 79 2.56 0.30 10.38
N LEU A 80 2.85 0.54 9.09
CA LEU A 80 3.03 -0.49 8.07
C LEU A 80 4.25 -0.16 7.20
N VAL A 81 4.90 -1.21 6.68
CA VAL A 81 5.98 -1.10 5.68
C VAL A 81 5.81 -2.11 4.57
N THR A 82 6.34 -1.82 3.36
CA THR A 82 6.41 -2.82 2.29
C THR A 82 7.77 -3.49 2.21
N VAL A 83 7.73 -4.79 1.91
CA VAL A 83 8.86 -5.57 1.38
C VAL A 83 8.44 -6.15 0.03
N MET A 84 9.37 -6.26 -0.92
CA MET A 84 9.05 -6.85 -2.22
C MET A 84 8.72 -8.33 -2.07
N GLY A 85 7.60 -8.77 -2.64
CA GLY A 85 7.22 -10.19 -2.68
C GLY A 85 8.18 -11.05 -3.52
N SER A 86 8.94 -10.42 -4.42
CA SER A 86 10.01 -11.03 -5.20
C SER A 86 11.37 -11.08 -4.50
N ALA A 87 11.51 -10.45 -3.34
CA ALA A 87 12.73 -10.51 -2.55
C ALA A 87 12.99 -11.92 -2.02
N ASP A 88 14.23 -12.15 -1.57
CA ASP A 88 14.58 -13.40 -0.89
C ASP A 88 13.72 -13.61 0.36
N ASP A 89 13.41 -14.86 0.65
CA ASP A 89 12.58 -15.21 1.81
C ASP A 89 13.18 -14.73 3.13
N ASP A 90 14.52 -14.68 3.25
CA ASP A 90 15.18 -14.20 4.46
C ASP A 90 15.06 -12.68 4.61
N THR A 91 15.03 -11.93 3.51
CA THR A 91 14.69 -10.49 3.52
C THR A 91 13.26 -10.27 4.05
N ILE A 92 12.30 -11.06 3.54
CA ILE A 92 10.90 -10.97 4.00
C ILE A 92 10.79 -11.37 5.48
N ARG A 93 11.46 -12.45 5.91
CA ARG A 93 11.48 -12.87 7.32
C ARG A 93 12.10 -11.82 8.23
N GLY A 94 13.16 -11.14 7.79
CA GLY A 94 13.79 -10.04 8.52
C GLY A 94 12.81 -8.88 8.75
N ALA A 95 12.12 -8.43 7.70
CA ALA A 95 11.08 -7.41 7.83
C ALA A 95 9.97 -7.84 8.78
N VAL A 96 9.49 -9.08 8.68
CA VAL A 96 8.46 -9.64 9.58
C VAL A 96 8.96 -9.70 11.03
N ALA A 97 10.24 -10.03 11.28
CA ALA A 97 10.82 -10.02 12.61
C ALA A 97 10.81 -8.62 13.21
N ALA A 98 11.20 -7.59 12.44
CA ALA A 98 11.07 -6.19 12.84
C ALA A 98 9.61 -5.81 13.14
N GLY A 99 8.67 -6.19 12.28
CA GLY A 99 7.24 -5.95 12.51
C GLY A 99 6.76 -6.52 13.84
N LYS A 100 7.15 -7.74 14.17
CA LYS A 100 6.83 -8.38 15.47
C LYS A 100 7.46 -7.64 16.65
N LYS A 101 8.72 -7.24 16.52
CA LYS A 101 9.48 -6.51 17.56
C LYS A 101 8.80 -5.17 17.90
N TYR A 102 8.32 -4.44 16.90
CA TYR A 102 7.69 -3.14 17.08
C TYR A 102 6.15 -3.20 17.25
N GLY A 103 5.53 -4.39 17.12
CA GLY A 103 4.07 -4.53 17.13
C GLY A 103 3.41 -3.86 15.91
N LYS A 104 4.08 -3.88 14.76
CA LYS A 104 3.70 -3.21 13.51
C LYS A 104 3.47 -4.22 12.39
N GLN A 105 2.95 -3.77 11.25
CA GLN A 105 2.55 -4.62 10.14
C GLN A 105 3.58 -4.58 9.02
N VAL A 106 3.78 -5.73 8.37
CA VAL A 106 4.59 -5.86 7.16
C VAL A 106 3.71 -6.37 6.04
N VAL A 107 3.80 -5.72 4.89
CA VAL A 107 3.04 -6.01 3.67
C VAL A 107 4.02 -6.43 2.58
N ALA A 108 3.73 -7.52 1.88
CA ALA A 108 4.54 -7.92 0.73
C ALA A 108 3.92 -7.40 -0.56
N ASP A 109 4.63 -6.52 -1.26
CA ASP A 109 4.21 -5.97 -2.56
C ASP A 109 4.57 -6.93 -3.70
N MET A 110 3.56 -7.38 -4.43
CA MET A 110 3.69 -8.35 -5.52
C MET A 110 3.90 -7.69 -6.90
N ILE A 111 4.19 -6.38 -6.96
CA ILE A 111 4.31 -5.59 -8.21
C ILE A 111 5.27 -6.20 -9.23
N SER A 112 6.37 -6.82 -8.82
CA SER A 112 7.38 -7.42 -9.69
C SER A 112 7.22 -8.93 -9.91
N VAL A 113 6.19 -9.54 -9.32
CA VAL A 113 5.91 -10.96 -9.49
C VAL A 113 4.95 -11.15 -10.65
N VAL A 114 5.50 -11.46 -11.84
CA VAL A 114 4.72 -11.60 -13.08
C VAL A 114 4.25 -13.04 -13.25
N ASP A 115 5.19 -13.99 -13.22
CA ASP A 115 4.90 -15.41 -13.41
C ASP A 115 4.68 -16.10 -12.06
N GLY A 116 3.69 -17.01 -12.01
CA GLY A 116 3.42 -17.78 -10.80
C GLY A 116 2.95 -16.94 -9.60
N ARG A 117 2.37 -15.75 -9.84
CA ARG A 117 2.00 -14.78 -8.78
C ARG A 117 1.19 -15.43 -7.67
N VAL A 118 0.17 -16.21 -7.97
CA VAL A 118 -0.69 -16.86 -6.96
C VAL A 118 0.10 -17.85 -6.09
N ALA A 119 1.01 -18.62 -6.69
CA ALA A 119 1.87 -19.52 -5.93
C ALA A 119 2.79 -18.73 -4.97
N ARG A 120 3.44 -17.69 -5.49
CA ARG A 120 4.31 -16.82 -4.68
C ARG A 120 3.57 -16.08 -3.56
N ILE A 121 2.35 -15.63 -3.82
CA ILE A 121 1.47 -15.04 -2.77
C ILE A 121 1.29 -16.01 -1.61
N ARG A 122 0.97 -17.26 -1.91
CA ARG A 122 0.78 -18.31 -0.88
C ARG A 122 2.06 -18.62 -0.10
N GLU A 123 3.22 -18.60 -0.77
CA GLU A 123 4.53 -18.77 -0.13
C GLU A 123 4.83 -17.63 0.82
N VAL A 124 4.75 -16.39 0.34
CA VAL A 124 5.04 -15.18 1.12
C VAL A 124 4.10 -15.04 2.32
N ALA A 125 2.83 -15.38 2.18
CA ALA A 125 1.89 -15.36 3.30
C ALA A 125 2.33 -16.29 4.45
N LYS A 126 2.96 -17.44 4.14
CA LYS A 126 3.50 -18.37 5.15
C LYS A 126 4.72 -17.81 5.89
N LEU A 127 5.41 -16.81 5.35
CA LEU A 127 6.53 -16.14 6.00
C LEU A 127 6.08 -15.21 7.14
N GLY A 128 4.77 -14.92 7.22
CA GLY A 128 4.16 -14.20 8.34
C GLY A 128 3.88 -12.72 8.08
N VAL A 129 3.84 -12.28 6.81
CA VAL A 129 3.37 -10.93 6.47
C VAL A 129 1.91 -10.74 6.88
N SER A 130 1.51 -9.51 7.17
CA SER A 130 0.15 -9.19 7.61
C SER A 130 -0.89 -9.40 6.52
N PHE A 131 -0.53 -9.04 5.30
CA PHE A 131 -1.26 -9.30 4.06
C PHE A 131 -0.31 -9.09 2.87
N VAL A 132 -0.74 -9.47 1.67
CA VAL A 132 -0.01 -9.20 0.44
C VAL A 132 -0.67 -8.07 -0.31
N GLU A 133 0.10 -7.23 -1.00
CA GLU A 133 -0.42 -6.22 -1.91
C GLU A 133 -0.33 -6.72 -3.35
N ILE A 134 -1.47 -6.98 -3.97
CA ILE A 134 -1.53 -7.36 -5.38
C ILE A 134 -1.58 -6.07 -6.18
N HIS A 135 -0.48 -5.75 -6.85
CA HIS A 135 -0.18 -4.42 -7.34
C HIS A 135 0.14 -4.44 -8.84
N ALA A 136 -0.54 -3.58 -9.58
CA ALA A 136 -0.13 -3.19 -10.93
C ALA A 136 0.46 -1.79 -10.90
N GLY A 137 1.76 -1.66 -11.23
CA GLY A 137 2.44 -0.38 -11.29
C GLY A 137 1.92 0.52 -12.42
N LEU A 138 2.31 1.80 -12.41
CA LEU A 138 1.88 2.78 -13.43
C LEU A 138 2.22 2.34 -14.86
N ASP A 139 3.41 1.75 -15.06
CA ASP A 139 3.84 1.27 -16.37
C ASP A 139 3.00 0.08 -16.85
N GLU A 140 2.54 -0.77 -15.94
CA GLU A 140 1.62 -1.86 -16.26
C GLU A 140 0.22 -1.32 -16.58
N GLN A 141 -0.28 -0.39 -15.80
CA GLN A 141 -1.58 0.26 -16.01
C GLN A 141 -1.64 1.03 -17.35
N ALA A 142 -0.52 1.55 -17.84
CA ALA A 142 -0.43 2.24 -19.11
C ALA A 142 -0.52 1.32 -20.35
N ARG A 143 -0.42 0.00 -20.17
CA ARG A 143 -0.48 -0.96 -21.28
C ARG A 143 -1.89 -1.05 -21.87
N PRO A 144 -2.03 -1.13 -23.22
CA PRO A 144 -3.33 -1.35 -23.83
C PRO A 144 -4.01 -2.62 -23.29
N GLY A 145 -5.29 -2.51 -22.93
CA GLY A 145 -6.06 -3.64 -22.42
C GLY A 145 -5.85 -3.94 -20.93
N TYR A 146 -5.12 -3.10 -20.19
CA TYR A 146 -5.03 -3.27 -18.74
C TYR A 146 -6.42 -3.27 -18.10
N SER A 147 -6.63 -4.23 -17.19
CA SER A 147 -7.82 -4.34 -16.36
C SER A 147 -7.45 -4.83 -14.97
N ILE A 148 -8.09 -4.29 -13.94
CA ILE A 148 -7.94 -4.70 -12.54
C ILE A 148 -8.44 -6.14 -12.28
N GLU A 149 -9.24 -6.70 -13.19
CA GLU A 149 -9.90 -8.00 -13.01
C GLU A 149 -8.92 -9.16 -12.77
N GLN A 150 -7.73 -9.12 -13.39
CA GLN A 150 -6.73 -10.15 -13.13
C GLN A 150 -6.19 -10.09 -11.70
N LEU A 151 -5.99 -8.88 -11.15
CA LEU A 151 -5.56 -8.70 -9.76
C LEU A 151 -6.61 -9.24 -8.79
N LEU A 152 -7.89 -8.99 -9.10
CA LEU A 152 -9.01 -9.49 -8.29
C LEU A 152 -9.12 -11.01 -8.36
N ALA A 153 -8.90 -11.59 -9.54
CA ALA A 153 -8.88 -13.05 -9.72
C ALA A 153 -7.75 -13.70 -8.91
N ASP A 154 -6.53 -13.15 -9.01
CA ASP A 154 -5.37 -13.64 -8.27
C ASP A 154 -5.61 -13.59 -6.75
N GLY A 155 -6.22 -12.51 -6.25
CA GLY A 155 -6.56 -12.37 -4.83
C GLY A 155 -7.56 -13.40 -4.34
N ARG A 156 -8.63 -13.62 -5.10
CA ARG A 156 -9.63 -14.67 -4.79
C ARG A 156 -9.01 -16.05 -4.82
N GLU A 157 -8.18 -16.35 -5.83
CA GLU A 157 -7.54 -17.66 -5.98
C GLU A 157 -6.48 -17.92 -4.89
N ALA A 158 -5.74 -16.90 -4.48
CA ALA A 158 -4.71 -17.03 -3.46
C ALA A 158 -5.28 -17.46 -2.11
N GLY A 159 -6.46 -16.96 -1.73
CA GLY A 159 -7.17 -17.33 -0.50
C GLY A 159 -6.47 -16.88 0.79
N VAL A 160 -5.68 -15.82 0.72
CA VAL A 160 -5.00 -15.18 1.85
C VAL A 160 -5.43 -13.72 1.97
N PRO A 161 -5.23 -13.03 3.11
CA PRO A 161 -5.51 -11.60 3.20
C PRO A 161 -4.70 -10.80 2.16
N PHE A 162 -5.37 -9.91 1.42
CA PHE A 162 -4.73 -9.12 0.38
C PHE A 162 -5.28 -7.70 0.27
N SER A 163 -4.46 -6.78 -0.23
CA SER A 163 -4.84 -5.47 -0.73
C SER A 163 -4.74 -5.43 -2.26
N ILE A 164 -5.44 -4.47 -2.86
CA ILE A 164 -5.35 -4.19 -4.29
C ILE A 164 -4.83 -2.78 -4.50
N ALA A 165 -3.75 -2.66 -5.28
CA ALA A 165 -3.19 -1.40 -5.76
C ALA A 165 -3.09 -1.41 -7.30
N GLY A 166 -3.42 -0.24 -7.90
CA GLY A 166 -3.45 -0.11 -9.37
C GLY A 166 -4.86 -0.20 -9.97
N GLY A 167 -5.37 0.94 -10.45
CA GLY A 167 -6.68 1.03 -11.08
C GLY A 167 -7.87 1.09 -10.11
N VAL A 168 -7.64 1.30 -8.82
CA VAL A 168 -8.72 1.50 -7.83
C VAL A 168 -9.30 2.91 -7.98
N LYS A 169 -10.58 2.99 -8.32
CA LYS A 169 -11.34 4.22 -8.55
C LYS A 169 -12.82 3.98 -8.26
N ALA A 170 -13.66 5.02 -8.40
CA ALA A 170 -15.07 4.98 -8.01
C ALA A 170 -15.90 3.86 -8.68
N ASP A 171 -15.57 3.47 -9.90
CA ASP A 171 -16.26 2.41 -10.65
C ASP A 171 -15.70 1.00 -10.39
N THR A 172 -14.48 0.86 -9.82
CA THR A 172 -13.85 -0.45 -9.57
C THR A 172 -13.80 -0.83 -8.08
N ILE A 173 -13.91 0.12 -7.15
CA ILE A 173 -13.75 -0.15 -5.70
C ILE A 173 -14.81 -1.12 -5.15
N GLY A 174 -16.00 -1.16 -5.76
CA GLY A 174 -17.03 -2.15 -5.45
C GLY A 174 -16.56 -3.58 -5.73
N SER A 175 -15.98 -3.81 -6.91
CA SER A 175 -15.42 -5.12 -7.30
C SER A 175 -14.23 -5.53 -6.41
N VAL A 176 -13.41 -4.56 -5.98
CA VAL A 176 -12.31 -4.81 -5.01
C VAL A 176 -12.84 -5.32 -3.69
N ARG A 177 -13.90 -4.71 -3.17
CA ARG A 177 -14.56 -5.17 -1.94
C ARG A 177 -15.18 -6.57 -2.13
N GLU A 178 -15.90 -6.79 -3.22
CA GLU A 178 -16.54 -8.08 -3.53
C GLU A 178 -15.53 -9.21 -3.73
N ALA A 179 -14.31 -8.87 -4.16
CA ALA A 179 -13.20 -9.82 -4.23
C ALA A 179 -12.68 -10.23 -2.85
N GLY A 180 -13.05 -9.52 -1.78
CA GLY A 180 -12.65 -9.82 -0.41
C GLY A 180 -11.33 -9.14 0.02
N ALA A 181 -10.89 -8.10 -0.69
CA ALA A 181 -9.71 -7.35 -0.29
C ALA A 181 -9.87 -6.73 1.11
N VAL A 182 -8.82 -6.76 1.92
CA VAL A 182 -8.81 -6.14 3.26
C VAL A 182 -8.52 -4.64 3.18
N VAL A 183 -7.80 -4.20 2.14
CA VAL A 183 -7.46 -2.80 1.85
C VAL A 183 -7.61 -2.53 0.36
N ALA A 184 -8.20 -1.39 0.01
CA ALA A 184 -8.19 -0.81 -1.33
C ALA A 184 -7.23 0.38 -1.35
N VAL A 185 -6.24 0.38 -2.25
CA VAL A 185 -5.22 1.42 -2.38
C VAL A 185 -5.55 2.30 -3.59
N ALA A 186 -5.86 3.56 -3.33
CA ALA A 186 -6.15 4.55 -4.36
C ALA A 186 -5.05 5.62 -4.40
N GLY A 187 -4.43 5.78 -5.55
CA GLY A 187 -3.42 6.81 -5.84
C GLY A 187 -4.01 7.90 -6.72
N GLY A 188 -3.79 7.82 -8.04
CA GLY A 188 -4.17 8.82 -9.03
C GLY A 188 -5.64 9.23 -9.00
N ALA A 189 -6.55 8.32 -8.66
CA ALA A 189 -7.97 8.61 -8.51
C ALA A 189 -8.26 9.67 -7.41
N ILE A 190 -7.33 9.86 -6.46
CA ILE A 190 -7.43 10.85 -5.38
C ILE A 190 -6.51 12.03 -5.67
N TYR A 191 -5.19 11.82 -5.77
CA TYR A 191 -4.24 12.94 -5.83
C TYR A 191 -4.31 13.75 -7.13
N SER A 192 -4.84 13.16 -8.22
CA SER A 192 -5.03 13.88 -9.51
C SER A 192 -6.42 14.50 -9.64
N ALA A 193 -7.31 14.32 -8.66
CA ALA A 193 -8.63 14.93 -8.69
C ALA A 193 -8.56 16.44 -8.43
N SER A 194 -9.50 17.20 -9.00
CA SER A 194 -9.63 18.64 -8.73
C SER A 194 -9.96 18.93 -7.27
N ASP A 195 -10.61 18.00 -6.58
CA ASP A 195 -10.88 17.99 -5.14
C ASP A 195 -10.54 16.61 -4.58
N PRO A 196 -9.31 16.42 -4.04
CA PRO A 196 -8.88 15.15 -3.45
C PRO A 196 -9.73 14.70 -2.26
N GLY A 197 -10.21 15.65 -1.44
CA GLY A 197 -11.08 15.36 -0.30
C GLY A 197 -12.41 14.74 -0.75
N ALA A 198 -13.08 15.37 -1.70
CA ALA A 198 -14.33 14.86 -2.26
C ALA A 198 -14.13 13.49 -2.95
N ALA A 199 -13.02 13.30 -3.67
CA ALA A 199 -12.70 12.01 -4.30
C ALA A 199 -12.48 10.90 -3.25
N ALA A 200 -11.75 11.19 -2.17
CA ALA A 200 -11.54 10.25 -1.07
C ALA A 200 -12.86 9.91 -0.35
N ALA A 201 -13.71 10.92 -0.09
CA ALA A 201 -15.04 10.73 0.51
C ALA A 201 -15.92 9.79 -0.31
N GLU A 202 -15.97 9.99 -1.63
CA GLU A 202 -16.75 9.14 -2.54
C GLU A 202 -16.23 7.69 -2.55
N LEU A 203 -14.91 7.51 -2.61
CA LEU A 203 -14.30 6.18 -2.53
C LEU A 203 -14.61 5.51 -1.18
N LYS A 204 -14.51 6.25 -0.07
CA LYS A 204 -14.84 5.72 1.27
C LYS A 204 -16.28 5.25 1.35
N LYS A 205 -17.22 6.05 0.85
CA LYS A 205 -18.64 5.69 0.81
C LYS A 205 -18.86 4.38 0.02
N ARG A 206 -18.27 4.27 -1.17
CA ARG A 206 -18.41 3.07 -2.03
C ARG A 206 -17.69 1.84 -1.47
N SER A 207 -16.61 2.02 -0.70
CA SER A 207 -15.91 0.91 -0.05
C SER A 207 -16.71 0.28 1.10
N SER A 208 -17.71 0.96 1.61
CA SER A 208 -18.53 0.56 2.77
C SER A 208 -19.91 -0.01 2.39
N ASN A 209 -20.41 0.30 1.18
CA ASN A 209 -21.70 -0.17 0.65
C ASN A 209 -21.52 -1.45 -0.17
#